data_fce316d0ba2708c90dd4b75f338e2559
#
_entry.id   fce316d0ba2708c90dd4b75f338e2559
#
_cell.length_a   1.000
_cell.length_b   1.000
_cell.length_c   1.000
_cell.angle_alpha   90.00
_cell.angle_beta   90.00
_cell.angle_gamma   90.00
#
_symmetry.space_group_name_H-M   'P 1'
#
loop_
_entity.id
_entity.type
_entity.pdbx_description
1 polymer ?
#
loop_
_entity_poly.entity_id
_entity_poly.type
_entity_poly.pdbx_seq_one_letter_code
_entity_poly.pdbx_strand_id
1 'polypeptide(L)'
;IVRTQILIAQNYKLSDPGIFIQNQEDITLKGFAIQCRITTEDPANGFKPDFGTIIAYRNAAGFGIRLDEGSSYPGVKISPYFDSMLVKVSAKGRTLRGASERLNRALTEFRIRGVKTNIPFLRNVITHPVFQEGFQRSGKLSHSYLMT
;
A
#
# COMPACT_ATOMS: atom_id res chain seq x y z
N ILE A 1 9.75 14.24 -5.38
CA ILE A 1 9.43 14.71 -4.01
C ILE A 1 10.71 14.75 -3.17
N VAL A 2 11.36 13.63 -2.83
CA VAL A 2 12.54 13.61 -1.93
C VAL A 2 13.67 14.51 -2.44
N ARG A 3 14.03 14.45 -3.73
CA ARG A 3 15.01 15.36 -4.33
C ARG A 3 14.62 16.83 -4.15
N THR A 4 13.35 17.16 -4.33
CA THR A 4 12.82 18.52 -4.12
C THR A 4 13.00 18.97 -2.67
N GLN A 5 12.69 18.09 -1.71
CA GLN A 5 12.90 18.37 -0.28
C GLN A 5 14.37 18.66 0.05
N ILE A 6 15.30 17.89 -0.51
CA ILE A 6 16.75 18.11 -0.33
C ILE A 6 17.16 19.48 -0.92
N LEU A 7 16.71 19.80 -2.12
CA LEU A 7 17.04 21.07 -2.78
C LEU A 7 16.46 22.26 -1.99
N ILE A 8 15.21 22.16 -1.48
CA ILE A 8 14.62 23.19 -0.63
C ILE A 8 15.44 23.37 0.66
N ALA A 9 15.91 22.28 1.27
CA ALA A 9 16.78 22.37 2.45
C ALA A 9 18.13 23.05 2.14
N GLN A 10 18.53 23.09 0.87
CA GLN A 10 19.69 23.83 0.37
C GLN A 10 19.36 25.26 -0.09
N ASN A 11 18.17 25.78 0.29
CA ASN A 11 17.64 27.10 -0.06
C ASN A 11 17.29 27.30 -1.55
N TYR A 12 17.10 26.23 -2.34
CA TYR A 12 16.51 26.36 -3.67
C TYR A 12 15.01 26.68 -3.57
N LYS A 13 14.52 27.49 -4.50
CA LYS A 13 13.09 27.76 -4.68
C LYS A 13 12.45 26.69 -5.53
N LEU A 14 11.14 26.52 -5.46
CA LEU A 14 10.39 25.58 -6.29
C LEU A 14 10.57 25.88 -7.79
N SER A 15 10.71 27.18 -8.15
CA SER A 15 10.93 27.62 -9.52
C SER A 15 12.35 27.40 -10.05
N ASP A 16 13.31 27.11 -9.19
CA ASP A 16 14.72 27.01 -9.59
C ASP A 16 14.99 25.79 -10.46
N PRO A 17 16.10 25.81 -11.27
CA PRO A 17 16.53 24.68 -12.07
C PRO A 17 16.70 23.41 -11.24
N GLY A 18 16.14 22.32 -11.74
CA GLY A 18 16.16 21.00 -11.07
C GLY A 18 14.86 20.65 -10.34
N ILE A 19 13.98 21.65 -10.05
CA ILE A 19 12.61 21.45 -9.53
C ILE A 19 11.58 21.82 -10.59
N PHE A 20 11.66 23.03 -11.17
CA PHE A 20 10.84 23.54 -12.28
C PHE A 20 9.33 23.59 -12.00
N ILE A 21 8.91 23.95 -10.80
CA ILE A 21 7.50 24.20 -10.43
C ILE A 21 7.33 25.72 -10.34
N GLN A 22 6.73 26.33 -11.35
CA GLN A 22 6.53 27.78 -11.40
C GLN A 22 5.23 28.18 -10.68
N ASN A 23 4.16 27.44 -10.95
CA ASN A 23 2.82 27.71 -10.45
C ASN A 23 2.19 26.42 -9.89
N GLN A 24 1.08 26.59 -9.14
CA GLN A 24 0.32 25.47 -8.61
C GLN A 24 -0.25 24.56 -9.72
N GLU A 25 -0.59 25.17 -10.86
CA GLU A 25 -1.17 24.51 -12.03
C GLU A 25 -0.19 23.56 -12.75
N ASP A 26 1.10 23.75 -12.53
CA ASP A 26 2.14 22.85 -13.06
C ASP A 26 2.08 21.46 -12.39
N ILE A 27 1.42 21.37 -11.22
CA ILE A 27 1.26 20.13 -10.47
C ILE A 27 0.02 19.39 -10.98
N THR A 28 0.24 18.39 -11.81
CA THR A 28 -0.84 17.57 -12.37
C THR A 28 -0.89 16.18 -11.73
N LEU A 29 -2.10 15.73 -11.36
CA LEU A 29 -2.33 14.38 -10.88
C LEU A 29 -2.56 13.45 -12.08
N LYS A 30 -1.79 12.36 -12.17
CA LYS A 30 -1.88 11.39 -13.26
C LYS A 30 -2.22 10.00 -12.74
N GLY A 31 -3.50 9.62 -12.91
CA GLY A 31 -4.01 8.32 -12.50
C GLY A 31 -4.24 8.19 -10.99
N PHE A 32 -4.36 6.96 -10.54
CA PHE A 32 -4.70 6.58 -9.18
C PHE A 32 -3.65 5.62 -8.62
N ALA A 33 -3.39 5.73 -7.34
CA ALA A 33 -2.55 4.78 -6.63
C ALA A 33 -3.24 4.36 -5.32
N ILE A 34 -3.15 3.07 -5.02
CA ILE A 34 -3.64 2.49 -3.77
C ILE A 34 -2.46 1.81 -3.12
N GLN A 35 -2.26 2.06 -1.83
CA GLN A 35 -1.27 1.36 -1.03
C GLN A 35 -1.96 0.60 0.10
N CYS A 36 -1.51 -0.61 0.36
CA CYS A 36 -1.88 -1.35 1.56
C CYS A 36 -0.63 -1.86 2.29
N ARG A 37 -0.79 -2.12 3.58
CA ARG A 37 0.23 -2.74 4.44
C ARG A 37 -0.17 -4.17 4.70
N ILE A 38 0.66 -5.13 4.30
CA ILE A 38 0.50 -6.52 4.70
C ILE A 38 1.15 -6.68 6.08
N THR A 39 0.33 -7.11 7.05
CA THR A 39 0.73 -7.29 8.45
C THR A 39 0.48 -8.73 8.88
N THR A 40 1.21 -9.17 9.91
CA THR A 40 1.00 -10.46 10.56
C THR A 40 -0.09 -10.36 11.62
N GLU A 41 -1.33 -10.14 11.18
CA GLU A 41 -2.51 -10.00 12.01
C GLU A 41 -3.60 -10.97 11.55
N ASP A 42 -4.40 -11.46 12.49
CA ASP A 42 -5.53 -12.35 12.23
C ASP A 42 -6.85 -11.58 12.17
N PRO A 43 -7.39 -11.26 10.99
CA PRO A 43 -8.65 -10.53 10.88
C PRO A 43 -9.84 -11.28 11.48
N ALA A 44 -9.83 -12.62 11.46
CA ALA A 44 -10.87 -13.45 12.03
C ALA A 44 -10.87 -13.44 13.56
N ASN A 45 -9.80 -12.96 14.19
CA ASN A 45 -9.64 -12.90 15.64
C ASN A 45 -9.40 -11.45 16.11
N GLY A 46 -10.16 -10.49 15.57
CA GLY A 46 -10.09 -9.08 15.96
C GLY A 46 -8.74 -8.43 15.67
N PHE A 47 -8.07 -8.82 14.59
CA PHE A 47 -6.75 -8.29 14.18
C PHE A 47 -5.66 -8.48 15.24
N LYS A 48 -5.77 -9.52 16.07
CA LYS A 48 -4.69 -9.84 17.00
C LYS A 48 -3.41 -10.16 16.22
N PRO A 49 -2.27 -9.61 16.65
CA PRO A 49 -0.98 -9.95 16.08
C PRO A 49 -0.72 -11.45 16.14
N ASP A 50 -0.26 -12.02 15.05
CA ASP A 50 0.16 -13.41 14.97
C ASP A 50 1.69 -13.49 14.89
N PHE A 51 2.26 -14.42 15.64
CA PHE A 51 3.70 -14.58 15.81
C PHE A 51 4.11 -15.96 15.35
N GLY A 52 5.34 -16.09 14.88
CA GLY A 52 5.86 -17.35 14.43
C GLY A 52 7.04 -17.21 13.50
N THR A 53 7.38 -18.30 12.84
CA THR A 53 8.45 -18.31 11.84
C THR A 53 7.83 -18.33 10.44
N ILE A 54 8.25 -17.42 9.58
CA ILE A 54 7.87 -17.44 8.17
C ILE A 54 8.50 -18.69 7.51
N ILE A 55 7.67 -19.62 7.11
CA ILE A 55 8.11 -20.87 6.45
C ILE A 55 8.29 -20.66 4.94
N ALA A 56 7.41 -19.87 4.31
CA ALA A 56 7.50 -19.51 2.91
C ALA A 56 7.12 -18.04 2.73
N TYR A 57 7.87 -17.34 1.89
CA TYR A 57 7.59 -15.99 1.47
C TYR A 57 7.81 -15.87 -0.03
N ARG A 58 6.76 -15.48 -0.74
CA ARG A 58 6.80 -15.12 -2.15
C ARG A 58 5.96 -13.86 -2.34
N ASN A 59 6.57 -12.82 -2.86
CA ASN A 59 5.93 -11.57 -3.18
C ASN A 59 5.28 -11.58 -4.57
N ALA A 60 4.50 -10.55 -4.85
CA ALA A 60 3.96 -10.26 -6.17
C ALA A 60 4.89 -9.31 -6.93
N ALA A 61 4.81 -9.34 -8.26
CA ALA A 61 5.54 -8.41 -9.12
C ALA A 61 4.68 -8.00 -10.32
N GLY A 62 5.19 -7.08 -11.14
CA GLY A 62 4.58 -6.71 -12.41
C GLY A 62 4.32 -5.22 -12.58
N PHE A 63 3.83 -4.86 -13.77
CA PHE A 63 3.59 -3.46 -14.14
C PHE A 63 2.62 -2.77 -13.19
N GLY A 64 3.05 -1.61 -12.68
CA GLY A 64 2.26 -0.77 -11.78
C GLY A 64 2.15 -1.32 -10.38
N ILE A 65 2.97 -2.30 -9.99
CA ILE A 65 3.14 -2.76 -8.62
C ILE A 65 4.50 -2.28 -8.11
N ARG A 66 4.49 -1.71 -6.91
CA ARG A 66 5.67 -1.39 -6.15
C ARG A 66 5.58 -2.04 -4.78
N LEU A 67 6.66 -2.65 -4.36
CA LEU A 67 6.82 -3.24 -3.03
C LEU A 67 7.87 -2.45 -2.27
N ASP A 68 7.54 -2.09 -1.04
CA ASP A 68 8.49 -1.57 -0.07
C ASP A 68 8.52 -2.59 1.08
N GLU A 69 9.49 -3.50 0.99
CA GLU A 69 9.62 -4.67 1.88
C GLU A 69 10.55 -4.37 3.04
N GLY A 70 10.23 -4.97 4.19
CA GLY A 70 11.14 -5.11 5.31
C GLY A 70 11.95 -6.42 5.21
N SER A 71 12.42 -6.91 6.35
CA SER A 71 13.17 -8.16 6.44
C SER A 71 12.24 -9.39 6.40
N SER A 72 11.51 -9.58 5.31
CA SER A 72 10.52 -10.66 5.15
C SER A 72 11.07 -11.74 4.21
N TYR A 73 11.60 -12.82 4.78
CA TYR A 73 12.11 -13.99 4.04
C TYR A 73 11.87 -15.28 4.82
N PRO A 74 11.96 -16.46 4.20
CA PRO A 74 11.83 -17.72 4.91
C PRO A 74 12.86 -17.86 6.03
N GLY A 75 12.39 -18.30 7.21
CA GLY A 75 13.23 -18.42 8.42
C GLY A 75 13.16 -17.23 9.38
N VAL A 76 12.62 -16.10 8.97
CA VAL A 76 12.43 -14.95 9.87
C VAL A 76 11.42 -15.28 10.97
N LYS A 77 11.77 -14.95 12.20
CA LYS A 77 10.86 -15.00 13.36
C LYS A 77 10.16 -13.66 13.54
N ILE A 78 8.85 -13.68 13.44
CA ILE A 78 8.01 -12.53 13.77
C ILE A 78 7.86 -12.47 15.28
N SER A 79 8.28 -11.35 15.86
CA SER A 79 8.29 -11.10 17.29
C SER A 79 7.10 -10.23 17.71
N PRO A 80 6.51 -10.45 18.90
CA PRO A 80 5.46 -9.59 19.44
C PRO A 80 5.96 -8.19 19.86
N TYR A 81 7.26 -7.97 19.89
CA TYR A 81 7.87 -6.73 20.38
C TYR A 81 8.15 -5.69 19.27
N PHE A 82 7.94 -6.06 18.02
CA PHE A 82 8.16 -5.19 16.86
C PHE A 82 6.90 -5.06 16.01
N ASP A 83 6.90 -4.08 15.11
CA ASP A 83 5.80 -3.86 14.14
C ASP A 83 5.55 -5.15 13.34
N SER A 84 4.27 -5.52 13.24
CA SER A 84 3.78 -6.67 12.48
C SER A 84 3.86 -6.49 10.96
N MET A 85 4.29 -5.33 10.48
CA MET A 85 4.29 -4.99 9.06
C MET A 85 5.39 -5.76 8.30
N LEU A 86 4.96 -6.54 7.29
CA LEU A 86 5.85 -7.28 6.41
C LEU A 86 6.25 -6.47 5.17
N VAL A 87 5.28 -5.85 4.51
CA VAL A 87 5.49 -5.16 3.23
C VAL A 87 4.40 -4.14 2.96
N LYS A 88 4.77 -3.02 2.33
CA LYS A 88 3.84 -2.08 1.72
C LYS A 88 3.70 -2.41 0.24
N VAL A 89 2.48 -2.65 -0.20
CA VAL A 89 2.16 -2.93 -1.60
C VAL A 89 1.44 -1.75 -2.17
N SER A 90 2.01 -1.13 -3.19
CA SER A 90 1.40 -0.02 -3.91
C SER A 90 1.05 -0.43 -5.34
N ALA A 91 -0.17 -0.17 -5.77
CA ALA A 91 -0.62 -0.40 -7.12
C ALA A 91 -1.04 0.90 -7.79
N LYS A 92 -0.58 1.15 -9.02
CA LYS A 92 -0.94 2.31 -9.83
C LYS A 92 -1.82 1.91 -11.01
N GLY A 93 -2.87 2.69 -11.28
CA GLY A 93 -3.77 2.51 -12.42
C GLY A 93 -4.19 3.83 -13.04
N ARG A 94 -4.78 3.79 -14.24
CA ARG A 94 -5.38 4.98 -14.87
C ARG A 94 -6.67 5.39 -14.19
N THR A 95 -7.38 4.41 -13.62
CA THR A 95 -8.62 4.58 -12.86
C THR A 95 -8.47 3.97 -11.48
N LEU A 96 -9.33 4.35 -10.52
CA LEU A 96 -9.37 3.75 -9.19
C LEU A 96 -9.64 2.24 -9.30
N ARG A 97 -10.62 1.85 -10.11
CA ARG A 97 -10.94 0.44 -10.36
C ARG A 97 -9.74 -0.33 -10.91
N GLY A 98 -9.03 0.22 -11.92
CA GLY A 98 -7.84 -0.42 -12.48
C GLY A 98 -6.70 -0.56 -11.48
N ALA A 99 -6.52 0.40 -10.56
CA ALA A 99 -5.58 0.29 -9.45
C ALA A 99 -6.01 -0.81 -8.46
N SER A 100 -7.32 -0.88 -8.12
CA SER A 100 -7.90 -1.91 -7.24
C SER A 100 -7.75 -3.32 -7.80
N GLU A 101 -8.08 -3.52 -9.07
CA GLU A 101 -7.95 -4.82 -9.75
C GLU A 101 -6.48 -5.29 -9.76
N ARG A 102 -5.55 -4.37 -10.03
CA ARG A 102 -4.12 -4.66 -10.01
C ARG A 102 -3.62 -5.01 -8.61
N LEU A 103 -4.08 -4.28 -7.60
CA LEU A 103 -3.74 -4.57 -6.20
C LEU A 103 -4.31 -5.91 -5.75
N ASN A 104 -5.57 -6.23 -6.10
CA ASN A 104 -6.19 -7.51 -5.79
C ASN A 104 -5.43 -8.68 -6.43
N ARG A 105 -5.00 -8.55 -7.68
CA ARG A 105 -4.14 -9.53 -8.35
C ARG A 105 -2.85 -9.73 -7.56
N ALA A 106 -2.15 -8.64 -7.23
CA ALA A 106 -0.91 -8.72 -6.46
C ALA A 106 -1.11 -9.41 -5.10
N LEU A 107 -2.15 -9.03 -4.34
CA LEU A 107 -2.46 -9.65 -3.05
C LEU A 107 -2.80 -11.14 -3.19
N THR A 108 -3.37 -11.58 -4.32
CA THR A 108 -3.65 -12.99 -4.59
C THR A 108 -2.38 -13.80 -4.87
N GLU A 109 -1.38 -13.17 -5.48
CA GLU A 109 -0.10 -13.80 -5.81
C GLU A 109 0.83 -13.96 -4.60
N PHE A 110 0.63 -13.16 -3.53
CA PHE A 110 1.41 -13.31 -2.31
C PHE A 110 1.23 -14.70 -1.69
N ARG A 111 2.35 -15.33 -1.35
CA ARG A 111 2.36 -16.57 -0.60
C ARG A 111 3.21 -16.41 0.65
N ILE A 112 2.54 -16.25 1.78
CA ILE A 112 3.14 -16.16 3.10
C ILE A 112 2.62 -17.34 3.92
N ARG A 113 3.52 -18.12 4.52
CA ARG A 113 3.20 -19.29 5.33
C ARG A 113 3.97 -19.26 6.64
N GLY A 114 3.37 -19.85 7.68
CA GLY A 114 3.93 -19.90 9.03
C GLY A 114 3.34 -18.87 9.97
N VAL A 115 2.70 -17.83 9.43
CA VAL A 115 1.95 -16.80 10.17
C VAL A 115 0.66 -16.45 9.43
N LYS A 116 -0.35 -15.99 10.15
CA LYS A 116 -1.54 -15.39 9.58
C LYS A 116 -1.25 -13.98 9.10
N THR A 117 -2.01 -13.51 8.13
CA THR A 117 -1.86 -12.15 7.59
C THR A 117 -3.22 -11.52 7.34
N ASN A 118 -3.25 -10.20 7.25
CA ASN A 118 -4.44 -9.42 6.93
C ASN A 118 -4.81 -9.41 5.42
N ILE A 119 -4.12 -10.17 4.56
CA ILE A 119 -4.38 -10.23 3.10
C ILE A 119 -5.86 -10.51 2.77
N PRO A 120 -6.56 -11.48 3.39
CA PRO A 120 -7.96 -11.73 3.09
C PRO A 120 -8.84 -10.50 3.34
N PHE A 121 -8.63 -9.80 4.44
CA PHE A 121 -9.33 -8.56 4.76
C PHE A 121 -9.04 -7.46 3.73
N LEU A 122 -7.78 -7.22 3.40
CA LEU A 122 -7.39 -6.23 2.40
C LEU A 122 -8.07 -6.49 1.05
N ARG A 123 -8.13 -7.75 0.63
CA ARG A 123 -8.82 -8.12 -0.61
C ARG A 123 -10.31 -7.82 -0.56
N ASN A 124 -10.97 -8.13 0.55
CA ASN A 124 -12.39 -7.81 0.74
C ASN A 124 -12.63 -6.30 0.65
N VAL A 125 -11.79 -5.49 1.28
CA VAL A 125 -11.91 -4.03 1.25
C VAL A 125 -11.78 -3.49 -0.17
N ILE A 126 -10.71 -3.83 -0.90
CA ILE A 126 -10.43 -3.24 -2.22
C ILE A 126 -11.39 -3.71 -3.32
N THR A 127 -12.06 -4.85 -3.13
CA THR A 127 -13.07 -5.36 -4.07
C THR A 127 -14.48 -4.93 -3.70
N HIS A 128 -14.67 -4.33 -2.51
CA HIS A 128 -15.99 -3.93 -2.05
C HIS A 128 -16.56 -2.79 -2.92
N PRO A 129 -17.83 -2.87 -3.36
CA PRO A 129 -18.44 -1.86 -4.22
C PRO A 129 -18.35 -0.45 -3.65
N VAL A 130 -18.60 -0.28 -2.35
CA VAL A 130 -18.52 1.03 -1.67
C VAL A 130 -17.11 1.62 -1.76
N PHE A 131 -16.05 0.82 -1.65
CA PHE A 131 -14.69 1.28 -1.82
C PHE A 131 -14.45 1.76 -3.25
N GLN A 132 -14.91 0.99 -4.24
CA GLN A 132 -14.72 1.31 -5.66
C GLN A 132 -15.57 2.50 -6.13
N GLU A 133 -16.76 2.69 -5.55
CA GLU A 133 -17.67 3.79 -5.84
C GLU A 133 -17.45 5.02 -4.95
N GLY A 134 -16.85 4.86 -3.78
CA GLY A 134 -16.77 5.87 -2.74
C GLY A 134 -16.11 7.17 -3.18
N PHE A 135 -15.17 7.10 -4.11
CA PHE A 135 -14.54 8.28 -4.71
C PHE A 135 -15.51 9.07 -5.62
N GLN A 136 -16.43 8.38 -6.28
CA GLN A 136 -17.40 9.02 -7.18
C GLN A 136 -18.51 9.74 -6.41
N ARG A 137 -18.89 9.24 -5.22
CA ARG A 137 -19.99 9.78 -4.43
C ARG A 137 -19.64 10.95 -3.52
N SER A 138 -18.45 10.97 -2.95
CA SER A 138 -18.10 11.94 -1.90
C SER A 138 -16.87 12.78 -2.18
N GLY A 139 -16.14 12.51 -3.24
CA GLY A 139 -14.81 13.10 -3.46
C GLY A 139 -13.79 12.74 -2.37
N LYS A 140 -14.21 12.04 -1.30
CA LYS A 140 -13.38 11.60 -0.18
C LYS A 140 -13.81 10.21 0.27
N LEU A 141 -12.89 9.25 0.27
CA LEU A 141 -13.06 7.96 0.94
C LEU A 141 -13.11 8.22 2.46
N SER A 142 -14.27 8.04 3.08
CA SER A 142 -14.40 8.13 4.51
C SER A 142 -13.90 6.83 5.17
N HIS A 143 -13.06 6.96 6.18
CA HIS A 143 -12.53 5.83 6.97
C HIS A 143 -13.63 4.99 7.65
N SER A 144 -14.79 5.58 7.92
CA SER A 144 -15.91 4.93 8.61
C SER A 144 -16.61 3.83 7.81
N TYR A 145 -16.46 3.80 6.48
CA TYR A 145 -17.05 2.75 5.64
C TYR A 145 -16.25 1.44 5.59
N LEU A 146 -15.03 1.44 6.08
CA LEU A 146 -14.14 0.27 5.98
C LEU A 146 -14.19 -0.64 7.20
N MET A 147 -14.92 -0.23 8.24
CA MET A 147 -14.97 -0.90 9.55
C MET A 147 -16.32 -1.58 9.85
N THR A 148 -17.30 -1.52 8.94
CA THR A 148 -18.58 -2.24 9.03
C THR A 148 -18.57 -3.42 8.07
#